data_b2cd5b3b80e8429905221c3bc29ad369
#
_entry.id   b2cd5b3b80e8429905221c3bc29ad369
#
_cell.length_a   1.000
_cell.length_b   1.000
_cell.length_c   1.000
_cell.angle_alpha   90.00
_cell.angle_beta   90.00
_cell.angle_gamma   90.00
#
_symmetry.space_group_name_H-M   'P 1'
#
loop_
_entity.id
_entity.type
_entity.pdbx_description
1 polymer ?
#
loop_
_entity_poly.entity_id
_entity_poly.type
_entity_poly.pdbx_seq_one_letter_code
_entity_poly.pdbx_strand_id
1 'polypeptide(L)'
;MRKRPPLSFPQLLVCISLLCALTGALTLVASHTSPDRHFEQFTSQLFQEEMTGSTLNMHYTIADPKTFGISEYEPVLPIYHSGQPEDSKEPCSDLLHRLDRIDPDRLSPENAYTYRLLHRSLENDLALADFPYYNEPLSPSSGMQSQLPVLLAEYTFRTKRDVTDYLALLDQIDDYFASLLLYEQEKAAAGFFMPACSSEKVRKQCDTIVTTEELAQGTHFLQTTFEDRLSELQKQGLFTPEETASLIETNDRLLATVVQPAYAALSEGLHSLETSTNADSTASETTTNAASGKNNSAHNGLPKGLALLPDGKTYYLHLLFSETGSSRSEKELVQMLLTQFQKEQSAIRSLASQSPSLITLLSEENTAVFPLAEPEEMLSDLQARMKNDFPVSSPVPTVTVKDVVPSLEPYSAPAFYLTTPLGDSDNNVIYINRRNSPQGLELYTTLAHEGFPGHLYQTVYSNRIFSNMHTDPARKLIWYGGYLEGWALYVEFLSYDYAATLLEQAGQSDAAQSARLEKHTRSLQLCMYTLLDLLIHGEGAGYDQVAEVLGKFGIDSPGTCEAIYTYIAEEPCNYPKYYIGYLEILQLQDTARSHWKDAYSDLRFHTFYLEQGTSDFSSLEDLLLMTN
;
A
#
# COMPACT_ATOMS: atom_id res chain seq x y z
N MET A 1 2.96 53.28 61.16
CA MET A 1 2.57 52.17 60.27
C MET A 1 1.33 51.48 60.85
N ARG A 2 0.13 51.71 60.28
CA ARG A 2 -1.08 51.00 60.72
C ARG A 2 -1.04 49.59 60.12
N LYS A 3 -0.99 48.55 60.96
CA LYS A 3 -1.14 47.14 60.53
C LYS A 3 -2.60 46.97 60.03
N ARG A 4 -2.77 46.53 58.78
CA ARG A 4 -4.09 46.13 58.28
C ARG A 4 -4.56 44.91 59.08
N PRO A 5 -5.84 44.84 59.45
CA PRO A 5 -6.38 43.68 60.16
C PRO A 5 -6.31 42.44 59.27
N PRO A 6 -6.14 41.23 59.81
CA PRO A 6 -6.19 40.01 59.05
C PRO A 6 -7.58 39.84 58.42
N LEU A 7 -7.60 39.29 57.18
CA LEU A 7 -8.84 38.98 56.46
C LEU A 7 -9.75 38.07 57.29
N SER A 8 -11.02 38.36 57.36
CA SER A 8 -11.99 37.50 58.02
C SER A 8 -12.18 36.21 57.20
N PHE A 9 -12.57 35.10 57.84
CA PHE A 9 -12.75 33.79 57.21
C PHE A 9 -13.62 33.83 55.92
N PRO A 10 -14.76 34.57 55.85
CA PRO A 10 -15.52 34.75 54.62
C PRO A 10 -14.74 35.49 53.52
N GLN A 11 -13.93 36.50 53.88
CA GLN A 11 -13.09 37.22 52.90
C GLN A 11 -11.95 36.35 52.35
N LEU A 12 -11.41 35.45 53.15
CA LEU A 12 -10.41 34.44 52.71
C LEU A 12 -11.02 33.46 51.75
N LEU A 13 -12.25 32.96 52.00
CA LEU A 13 -13.01 32.08 51.12
C LEU A 13 -13.33 32.75 49.77
N VAL A 14 -13.73 34.01 49.74
CA VAL A 14 -13.96 34.77 48.51
C VAL A 14 -12.65 34.95 47.71
N CYS A 15 -11.54 35.23 48.38
CA CYS A 15 -10.23 35.33 47.71
C CYS A 15 -9.79 34.02 47.12
N ILE A 16 -9.98 32.87 47.80
CA ILE A 16 -9.67 31.53 47.29
C ILE A 16 -10.57 31.19 46.10
N SER A 17 -11.87 31.46 46.19
CA SER A 17 -12.81 31.21 45.08
C SER A 17 -12.48 32.06 43.86
N LEU A 18 -12.09 33.31 44.02
CA LEU A 18 -11.64 34.19 42.93
C LEU A 18 -10.32 33.73 42.33
N LEU A 19 -9.40 33.26 43.17
CA LEU A 19 -8.12 32.70 42.69
C LEU A 19 -8.34 31.41 41.90
N CYS A 20 -9.22 30.51 42.37
CA CYS A 20 -9.59 29.27 41.64
C CYS A 20 -10.33 29.58 40.34
N ALA A 21 -11.21 30.59 40.32
CA ALA A 21 -11.88 31.04 39.11
C ALA A 21 -10.90 31.68 38.10
N LEU A 22 -9.94 32.47 38.60
CA LEU A 22 -8.90 33.09 37.76
C LEU A 22 -7.90 32.06 37.21
N THR A 23 -7.49 31.11 38.04
CA THR A 23 -6.65 29.99 37.57
C THR A 23 -7.40 29.10 36.60
N GLY A 24 -8.69 28.79 36.84
CA GLY A 24 -9.55 28.07 35.91
C GLY A 24 -9.74 28.78 34.57
N ALA A 25 -9.97 30.14 34.64
CA ALA A 25 -10.06 30.96 33.43
C ALA A 25 -8.72 31.05 32.66
N LEU A 26 -7.59 31.18 33.38
CA LEU A 26 -6.26 31.22 32.78
C LEU A 26 -5.87 29.87 32.17
N THR A 27 -6.21 28.73 32.79
CA THR A 27 -6.00 27.40 32.22
C THR A 27 -6.89 27.16 31.01
N LEU A 28 -8.16 27.62 31.02
CA LEU A 28 -9.05 27.56 29.87
C LEU A 28 -8.53 28.41 28.69
N VAL A 29 -8.09 29.65 28.95
CA VAL A 29 -7.50 30.52 27.92
C VAL A 29 -6.18 29.93 27.41
N ALA A 30 -5.32 29.42 28.29
CA ALA A 30 -4.07 28.77 27.89
C ALA A 30 -4.31 27.50 27.08
N SER A 31 -5.33 26.69 27.41
CA SER A 31 -5.70 25.52 26.65
C SER A 31 -6.28 25.87 25.27
N HIS A 32 -6.98 27.00 25.14
CA HIS A 32 -7.50 27.48 23.85
C HIS A 32 -6.45 28.09 22.92
N THR A 33 -5.28 28.46 23.44
CA THR A 33 -4.18 29.10 22.69
C THR A 33 -2.93 28.23 22.65
N SER A 34 -3.02 26.94 23.04
CA SER A 34 -1.86 26.06 23.00
C SER A 34 -1.48 25.76 21.54
N PRO A 35 -0.17 25.73 21.19
CA PRO A 35 0.29 25.35 19.87
C PRO A 35 -0.22 23.96 19.45
N ASP A 36 -0.23 22.98 20.37
CA ASP A 36 -0.78 21.65 20.13
C ASP A 36 -2.22 21.68 19.67
N ARG A 37 -3.08 22.42 20.37
CA ARG A 37 -4.49 22.50 19.98
C ARG A 37 -4.69 23.14 18.60
N HIS A 38 -3.88 24.12 18.25
CA HIS A 38 -3.93 24.72 16.91
C HIS A 38 -3.48 23.70 15.84
N PHE A 39 -2.45 22.93 16.13
CA PHE A 39 -1.99 21.85 15.27
C PHE A 39 -3.06 20.75 15.11
N GLU A 40 -3.62 20.27 16.23
CA GLU A 40 -4.68 19.26 16.23
C GLU A 40 -5.96 19.71 15.49
N GLN A 41 -6.29 21.00 15.54
CA GLN A 41 -7.38 21.54 14.73
C GLN A 41 -7.06 21.53 13.24
N PHE A 42 -5.84 21.90 12.87
CA PHE A 42 -5.37 21.85 11.49
C PHE A 42 -5.39 20.42 10.94
N THR A 43 -4.82 19.46 11.67
CA THR A 43 -4.73 18.06 11.24
C THR A 43 -6.10 17.38 11.19
N SER A 44 -6.98 17.69 12.16
CA SER A 44 -8.35 17.19 12.16
C SER A 44 -9.15 17.71 10.97
N GLN A 45 -8.99 18.99 10.61
CA GLN A 45 -9.62 19.55 9.44
C GLN A 45 -9.09 18.91 8.15
N LEU A 46 -7.76 18.79 8.02
CA LEU A 46 -7.13 18.11 6.89
C LEU A 46 -7.66 16.68 6.73
N PHE A 47 -7.71 15.90 7.82
CA PHE A 47 -8.25 14.56 7.78
C PHE A 47 -9.71 14.51 7.32
N GLN A 48 -10.56 15.40 7.82
CA GLN A 48 -11.96 15.47 7.42
C GLN A 48 -12.13 15.86 5.94
N GLU A 49 -11.34 16.82 5.45
CA GLU A 49 -11.33 17.24 4.04
C GLU A 49 -10.95 16.07 3.13
N GLU A 50 -9.87 15.34 3.46
CA GLU A 50 -9.42 14.16 2.69
C GLU A 50 -10.45 13.02 2.71
N MET A 51 -11.02 12.72 3.87
CA MET A 51 -12.04 11.66 3.98
C MET A 51 -13.32 12.01 3.20
N THR A 52 -13.79 13.24 3.28
CA THR A 52 -15.00 13.67 2.55
C THR A 52 -14.76 13.87 1.06
N GLY A 53 -13.52 14.04 0.63
CA GLY A 53 -13.11 14.14 -0.77
C GLY A 53 -13.19 12.82 -1.55
N SER A 54 -13.19 11.66 -0.86
CA SER A 54 -13.32 10.34 -1.47
C SER A 54 -14.08 9.38 -0.56
N THR A 55 -15.31 9.06 -0.93
CA THR A 55 -16.14 8.11 -0.15
C THR A 55 -15.53 6.72 -0.11
N LEU A 56 -14.89 6.28 -1.19
CA LEU A 56 -14.21 5.00 -1.23
C LEU A 56 -13.03 4.95 -0.26
N ASN A 57 -12.17 5.98 -0.27
CA ASN A 57 -11.07 6.09 0.67
C ASN A 57 -11.56 6.18 2.13
N MET A 58 -12.59 6.99 2.39
CA MET A 58 -13.20 7.09 3.72
C MET A 58 -13.69 5.73 4.22
N HIS A 59 -14.38 4.97 3.37
CA HIS A 59 -14.95 3.66 3.73
C HIS A 59 -13.89 2.64 4.19
N TYR A 60 -12.72 2.65 3.53
CA TYR A 60 -11.59 1.77 3.86
C TYR A 60 -10.66 2.32 4.95
N THR A 61 -10.81 3.60 5.31
CA THR A 61 -9.99 4.22 6.36
C THR A 61 -10.68 4.24 7.72
N ILE A 62 -12.00 4.51 7.76
CA ILE A 62 -12.77 4.67 9.01
C ILE A 62 -14.11 3.92 8.94
N ALA A 63 -14.44 3.19 10.01
CA ALA A 63 -15.69 2.42 10.08
C ALA A 63 -16.90 3.29 10.43
N ASP A 64 -16.71 4.32 11.25
CA ASP A 64 -17.75 5.28 11.64
C ASP A 64 -17.23 6.72 11.49
N PRO A 65 -17.61 7.41 10.39
CA PRO A 65 -17.18 8.79 10.14
C PRO A 65 -17.53 9.77 11.27
N LYS A 66 -18.62 9.51 12.02
CA LYS A 66 -19.06 10.40 13.10
C LYS A 66 -18.06 10.48 14.24
N THR A 67 -17.30 9.43 14.50
CA THR A 67 -16.26 9.43 15.54
C THR A 67 -15.12 10.40 15.24
N PHE A 68 -14.98 10.77 13.96
CA PHE A 68 -13.99 11.74 13.47
C PHE A 68 -14.59 13.10 13.12
N GLY A 69 -15.83 13.39 13.59
CA GLY A 69 -16.51 14.66 13.38
C GLY A 69 -17.18 14.82 12.01
N ILE A 70 -17.21 13.77 11.18
CA ILE A 70 -17.86 13.76 9.87
C ILE A 70 -19.30 13.26 10.05
N SER A 71 -20.26 14.18 10.20
CA SER A 71 -21.66 13.83 10.44
C SER A 71 -22.49 13.79 9.16
N GLU A 72 -22.14 14.63 8.19
CA GLU A 72 -22.82 14.75 6.90
C GLU A 72 -21.77 14.88 5.78
N TYR A 73 -21.99 14.21 4.67
CA TYR A 73 -21.17 14.28 3.46
C TYR A 73 -22.01 13.80 2.27
N GLU A 74 -21.65 14.24 1.08
CA GLU A 74 -22.19 13.69 -0.16
C GLU A 74 -21.26 12.58 -0.67
N PRO A 75 -21.77 11.47 -1.21
CA PRO A 75 -20.93 10.43 -1.80
C PRO A 75 -20.16 10.95 -3.02
N VAL A 76 -18.83 10.77 -3.01
CA VAL A 76 -17.93 11.24 -4.07
C VAL A 76 -16.99 10.13 -4.50
N LEU A 77 -16.96 9.85 -5.79
CA LEU A 77 -15.86 9.20 -6.48
C LEU A 77 -15.06 10.32 -7.17
N PRO A 78 -13.87 10.69 -6.65
CA PRO A 78 -13.18 11.88 -7.12
C PRO A 78 -12.74 11.71 -8.57
N ILE A 79 -13.08 12.67 -9.43
CA ILE A 79 -12.60 12.70 -10.82
C ILE A 79 -11.08 12.87 -10.86
N TYR A 80 -10.44 12.28 -11.83
CA TYR A 80 -9.01 12.44 -12.05
C TYR A 80 -8.76 13.83 -12.66
N HIS A 81 -7.89 14.62 -12.01
CA HIS A 81 -7.60 15.97 -12.49
C HIS A 81 -6.74 15.96 -13.74
N SER A 82 -6.83 17.01 -14.54
CA SER A 82 -5.93 17.24 -15.67
C SER A 82 -4.48 17.29 -15.18
N GLY A 83 -3.54 16.85 -16.02
CA GLY A 83 -2.12 16.88 -15.69
C GLY A 83 -1.49 18.26 -15.67
N GLN A 84 -2.27 19.34 -15.47
CA GLN A 84 -1.71 20.69 -15.36
C GLN A 84 -1.03 20.86 -14.00
N PRO A 85 0.25 21.28 -13.97
CA PRO A 85 1.01 21.38 -12.71
C PRO A 85 0.36 22.30 -11.66
N GLU A 86 -0.34 23.34 -12.10
CA GLU A 86 -1.01 24.29 -11.21
C GLU A 86 -2.11 23.62 -10.38
N ASP A 87 -2.84 22.67 -10.96
CA ASP A 87 -3.98 22.00 -10.30
C ASP A 87 -3.54 21.14 -9.11
N SER A 88 -2.33 20.55 -9.16
CA SER A 88 -1.78 19.73 -8.08
C SER A 88 -0.87 20.51 -7.13
N LYS A 89 -0.12 21.49 -7.64
CA LYS A 89 0.84 22.27 -6.84
C LYS A 89 0.18 23.24 -5.87
N GLU A 90 -0.87 23.94 -6.31
CA GLU A 90 -1.50 24.99 -5.51
C GLU A 90 -2.06 24.43 -4.19
N PRO A 91 -2.85 23.33 -4.17
CA PRO A 91 -3.32 22.73 -2.94
C PRO A 91 -2.18 22.24 -2.02
N CYS A 92 -1.19 21.54 -2.55
CA CYS A 92 -0.03 21.07 -1.78
C CYS A 92 0.77 22.22 -1.17
N SER A 93 1.02 23.26 -1.95
CA SER A 93 1.74 24.46 -1.51
C SER A 93 0.98 25.22 -0.43
N ASP A 94 -0.36 25.35 -0.53
CA ASP A 94 -1.16 26.00 0.51
C ASP A 94 -1.13 25.21 1.81
N LEU A 95 -1.27 23.88 1.75
CA LEU A 95 -1.17 23.01 2.92
C LEU A 95 0.18 23.13 3.60
N LEU A 96 1.27 23.09 2.85
CA LEU A 96 2.62 23.25 3.37
C LEU A 96 2.82 24.63 4.01
N HIS A 97 2.37 25.72 3.35
CA HIS A 97 2.42 27.07 3.90
C HIS A 97 1.59 27.22 5.19
N ARG A 98 0.45 26.51 5.32
CA ARG A 98 -0.36 26.52 6.54
C ARG A 98 0.36 25.77 7.65
N LEU A 99 0.98 24.64 7.35
CA LEU A 99 1.78 23.85 8.27
C LEU A 99 3.01 24.63 8.78
N ASP A 100 3.74 25.32 7.90
CA ASP A 100 4.93 26.15 8.21
C ASP A 100 4.66 27.30 9.18
N ARG A 101 3.39 27.73 9.35
CA ARG A 101 3.03 28.75 10.35
C ARG A 101 3.03 28.20 11.77
N ILE A 102 3.11 26.89 11.93
CA ILE A 102 3.13 26.20 13.22
C ILE A 102 4.59 25.94 13.59
N ASP A 103 4.99 26.43 14.75
CA ASP A 103 6.36 26.25 15.28
C ASP A 103 6.47 24.86 15.92
N PRO A 104 7.20 23.89 15.29
CA PRO A 104 7.28 22.52 15.78
C PRO A 104 8.02 22.42 17.14
N ASP A 105 8.90 23.35 17.47
CA ASP A 105 9.64 23.34 18.75
C ASP A 105 8.73 23.65 19.96
N ARG A 106 7.52 24.09 19.69
CA ARG A 106 6.51 24.40 20.73
C ARG A 106 5.43 23.33 20.86
N LEU A 107 5.48 22.31 20.03
CA LEU A 107 4.57 21.18 20.07
C LEU A 107 5.01 20.13 21.11
N SER A 108 4.05 19.34 21.57
CA SER A 108 4.37 18.11 22.31
C SER A 108 5.22 17.15 21.44
N PRO A 109 5.98 16.23 22.02
CA PRO A 109 6.80 15.29 21.24
C PRO A 109 5.99 14.49 20.22
N GLU A 110 4.75 14.12 20.55
CA GLU A 110 3.84 13.39 19.66
C GLU A 110 3.40 14.25 18.49
N ASN A 111 2.93 15.48 18.76
CA ASN A 111 2.52 16.40 17.71
C ASN A 111 3.69 16.87 16.86
N ALA A 112 4.87 17.07 17.44
CA ALA A 112 6.10 17.38 16.70
C ALA A 112 6.52 16.23 15.76
N TYR A 113 6.30 14.98 16.18
CA TYR A 113 6.53 13.82 15.32
C TYR A 113 5.54 13.78 14.15
N THR A 114 4.24 13.96 14.42
CA THR A 114 3.20 14.03 13.39
C THR A 114 3.45 15.18 12.41
N TYR A 115 3.83 16.37 12.93
CA TYR A 115 4.23 17.52 12.12
C TYR A 115 5.36 17.15 11.14
N ARG A 116 6.43 16.52 11.64
CA ARG A 116 7.58 16.13 10.82
C ARG A 116 7.18 15.19 9.68
N LEU A 117 6.37 14.18 9.99
CA LEU A 117 5.90 13.23 8.98
C LEU A 117 5.05 13.90 7.89
N LEU A 118 4.08 14.74 8.30
CA LEU A 118 3.23 15.50 7.37
C LEU A 118 4.05 16.46 6.52
N HIS A 119 4.99 17.19 7.13
CA HIS A 119 5.83 18.15 6.42
C HIS A 119 6.65 17.46 5.34
N ARG A 120 7.30 16.33 5.67
CA ARG A 120 8.12 15.57 4.70
C ARG A 120 7.28 14.95 3.58
N SER A 121 6.09 14.44 3.89
CA SER A 121 5.17 13.94 2.87
C SER A 121 4.77 15.06 1.91
N LEU A 122 4.28 16.18 2.43
CA LEU A 122 3.86 17.33 1.63
C LEU A 122 4.99 17.97 0.80
N GLU A 123 6.22 18.03 1.34
CA GLU A 123 7.39 18.48 0.56
C GLU A 123 7.65 17.57 -0.64
N ASN A 124 7.56 16.26 -0.44
CA ASN A 124 7.75 15.30 -1.52
C ASN A 124 6.59 15.32 -2.53
N ASP A 125 5.35 15.44 -2.06
CA ASP A 125 4.17 15.55 -2.93
C ASP A 125 4.22 16.81 -3.79
N LEU A 126 4.68 17.93 -3.20
CA LEU A 126 4.91 19.17 -3.94
C LEU A 126 5.99 19.02 -5.01
N ALA A 127 7.05 18.26 -4.72
CA ALA A 127 8.10 17.97 -5.70
C ALA A 127 7.59 17.03 -6.82
N LEU A 128 6.78 16.02 -6.50
CA LEU A 128 6.13 15.13 -7.48
C LEU A 128 5.14 15.89 -8.38
N ALA A 129 4.47 16.92 -7.87
CA ALA A 129 3.55 17.76 -8.65
C ALA A 129 4.24 18.56 -9.76
N ASP A 130 5.58 18.61 -9.79
CA ASP A 130 6.36 19.18 -10.92
C ASP A 130 6.37 18.28 -12.17
N PHE A 131 5.92 17.04 -12.06
CA PHE A 131 6.00 16.02 -13.10
C PHE A 131 4.61 15.59 -13.60
N PRO A 132 3.89 16.43 -14.34
CA PRO A 132 2.62 16.07 -14.93
C PRO A 132 2.82 14.87 -15.88
N TYR A 133 1.82 13.99 -15.97
CA TYR A 133 1.79 12.82 -16.86
C TYR A 133 2.75 11.67 -16.53
N TYR A 134 3.46 11.70 -15.40
CA TYR A 134 4.31 10.58 -14.96
C TYR A 134 3.54 9.50 -14.19
N ASN A 135 2.37 9.85 -13.64
CA ASN A 135 1.50 8.88 -12.98
C ASN A 135 0.79 7.99 -14.00
N GLU A 136 0.64 6.70 -13.67
CA GLU A 136 -0.01 5.69 -14.51
C GLU A 136 -1.28 5.15 -13.80
N PRO A 137 -2.40 5.90 -13.81
CA PRO A 137 -3.63 5.47 -13.14
C PRO A 137 -4.27 4.25 -13.81
N LEU A 138 -3.90 3.97 -15.06
CA LEU A 138 -4.33 2.83 -15.86
C LEU A 138 -3.12 1.95 -16.19
N SER A 139 -2.65 1.15 -15.26
CA SER A 139 -1.57 0.20 -15.51
C SER A 139 -2.11 -1.24 -15.61
N PRO A 140 -1.40 -2.16 -16.31
CA PRO A 140 -1.83 -3.55 -16.40
C PRO A 140 -1.90 -4.29 -15.07
N SER A 141 -1.06 -3.92 -14.08
CA SER A 141 -0.92 -4.64 -12.82
C SER A 141 -1.70 -4.02 -11.66
N SER A 142 -1.74 -2.68 -11.59
CA SER A 142 -2.27 -1.92 -10.46
C SER A 142 -3.27 -0.82 -10.86
N GLY A 143 -3.68 -0.78 -12.13
CA GLY A 143 -4.56 0.27 -12.65
C GLY A 143 -5.97 0.21 -12.10
N MET A 144 -6.61 1.39 -12.03
CA MET A 144 -7.97 1.56 -11.48
C MET A 144 -9.03 0.75 -12.22
N GLN A 145 -8.83 0.42 -13.50
CA GLN A 145 -9.74 -0.45 -14.26
C GLN A 145 -9.87 -1.85 -13.63
N SER A 146 -8.84 -2.33 -12.95
CA SER A 146 -8.84 -3.64 -12.27
C SER A 146 -9.03 -3.53 -10.76
N GLN A 147 -8.56 -2.46 -10.12
CA GLN A 147 -8.65 -2.28 -8.68
C GLN A 147 -10.05 -1.85 -8.20
N LEU A 148 -10.69 -0.92 -8.92
CA LEU A 148 -12.00 -0.40 -8.54
C LEU A 148 -13.08 -1.49 -8.40
N PRO A 149 -13.20 -2.47 -9.32
CA PRO A 149 -14.18 -3.55 -9.17
C PRO A 149 -13.93 -4.44 -7.95
N VAL A 150 -12.67 -4.68 -7.59
CA VAL A 150 -12.32 -5.43 -6.37
C VAL A 150 -12.76 -4.67 -5.12
N LEU A 151 -12.45 -3.37 -5.04
CA LEU A 151 -12.88 -2.53 -3.94
C LEU A 151 -14.41 -2.45 -3.83
N LEU A 152 -15.12 -2.40 -4.93
CA LEU A 152 -16.59 -2.41 -4.94
C LEU A 152 -17.16 -3.78 -4.54
N ALA A 153 -16.56 -4.88 -4.96
CA ALA A 153 -16.98 -6.22 -4.57
C ALA A 153 -16.85 -6.44 -3.05
N GLU A 154 -15.82 -5.89 -2.45
CA GLU A 154 -15.50 -6.03 -1.02
C GLU A 154 -16.00 -4.86 -0.15
N TYR A 155 -16.74 -3.91 -0.72
CA TYR A 155 -17.29 -2.76 0.00
C TYR A 155 -18.25 -3.23 1.10
N THR A 156 -17.87 -3.10 2.36
CA THR A 156 -18.61 -3.65 3.50
C THR A 156 -19.89 -2.87 3.80
N PHE A 157 -21.04 -3.55 3.89
CA PHE A 157 -22.30 -2.93 4.29
C PHE A 157 -22.53 -3.07 5.80
N ARG A 158 -22.25 -2.01 6.57
CA ARG A 158 -22.47 -1.93 8.03
C ARG A 158 -23.80 -1.27 8.37
N THR A 159 -24.25 -0.34 7.53
CA THR A 159 -25.44 0.50 7.73
C THR A 159 -26.22 0.67 6.43
N LYS A 160 -27.44 1.22 6.52
CA LYS A 160 -28.20 1.63 5.33
C LYS A 160 -27.46 2.67 4.49
N ARG A 161 -26.64 3.51 5.12
CA ARG A 161 -25.85 4.53 4.45
C ARG A 161 -24.82 3.92 3.51
N ASP A 162 -24.11 2.87 3.94
CA ASP A 162 -23.11 2.21 3.10
C ASP A 162 -23.70 1.70 1.79
N VAL A 163 -24.94 1.19 1.83
CA VAL A 163 -25.65 0.73 0.61
C VAL A 163 -25.97 1.89 -0.32
N THR A 164 -26.43 3.02 0.22
CA THR A 164 -26.73 4.20 -0.60
C THR A 164 -25.47 4.85 -1.16
N ASP A 165 -24.38 4.88 -0.38
CA ASP A 165 -23.09 5.41 -0.83
C ASP A 165 -22.52 4.52 -1.94
N TYR A 166 -22.55 3.19 -1.79
CA TYR A 166 -22.12 2.25 -2.82
C TYR A 166 -22.86 2.48 -4.15
N LEU A 167 -24.18 2.61 -4.11
CA LEU A 167 -24.97 2.85 -5.33
C LEU A 167 -24.66 4.22 -5.95
N ALA A 168 -24.42 5.24 -5.12
CA ALA A 168 -23.99 6.55 -5.60
C ALA A 168 -22.59 6.54 -6.22
N LEU A 169 -21.68 5.70 -5.72
CA LEU A 169 -20.36 5.48 -6.33
C LEU A 169 -20.50 4.80 -7.70
N LEU A 170 -21.38 3.79 -7.84
CA LEU A 170 -21.65 3.17 -9.15
C LEU A 170 -22.16 4.17 -10.18
N ASP A 171 -23.01 5.11 -9.75
CA ASP A 171 -23.61 6.15 -10.61
C ASP A 171 -22.61 7.21 -11.10
N GLN A 172 -21.38 7.23 -10.53
CA GLN A 172 -20.31 8.18 -10.87
C GLN A 172 -19.14 7.54 -11.65
N ILE A 173 -19.21 6.23 -11.96
CA ILE A 173 -18.09 5.53 -12.63
C ILE A 173 -17.86 6.04 -14.05
N ASP A 174 -18.90 6.46 -14.75
CA ASP A 174 -18.78 7.01 -16.11
C ASP A 174 -18.03 8.35 -16.12
N ASP A 175 -18.34 9.27 -15.21
CA ASP A 175 -17.62 10.53 -15.05
C ASP A 175 -16.17 10.29 -14.61
N TYR A 176 -15.95 9.34 -13.70
CA TYR A 176 -14.61 8.97 -13.24
C TYR A 176 -13.75 8.42 -14.39
N PHE A 177 -14.25 7.45 -15.16
CA PHE A 177 -13.50 6.88 -16.29
C PHE A 177 -13.34 7.86 -17.45
N ALA A 178 -14.32 8.75 -17.66
CA ALA A 178 -14.16 9.84 -18.62
C ALA A 178 -13.01 10.78 -18.22
N SER A 179 -12.85 11.06 -16.92
CA SER A 179 -11.74 11.88 -16.43
C SER A 179 -10.37 11.19 -16.59
N LEU A 180 -10.28 9.88 -16.35
CA LEU A 180 -9.08 9.09 -16.61
C LEU A 180 -8.72 9.09 -18.11
N LEU A 181 -9.71 8.91 -18.98
CA LEU A 181 -9.49 8.95 -20.43
C LEU A 181 -9.01 10.34 -20.90
N LEU A 182 -9.55 11.42 -20.31
CA LEU A 182 -9.11 12.77 -20.61
C LEU A 182 -7.63 12.96 -20.21
N TYR A 183 -7.24 12.49 -19.03
CA TYR A 183 -5.85 12.51 -18.58
C TYR A 183 -4.93 11.73 -19.53
N GLU A 184 -5.34 10.54 -19.98
CA GLU A 184 -4.57 9.75 -20.96
C GLU A 184 -4.47 10.45 -22.33
N GLN A 185 -5.50 11.21 -22.74
CA GLN A 185 -5.45 12.06 -23.95
C GLN A 185 -4.41 13.18 -23.81
N GLU A 186 -4.37 13.83 -22.67
CA GLU A 186 -3.36 14.87 -22.36
C GLU A 186 -1.95 14.27 -22.31
N LYS A 187 -1.75 13.12 -21.68
CA LYS A 187 -0.49 12.36 -21.70
C LYS A 187 -0.06 12.04 -23.13
N ALA A 188 -0.97 11.54 -23.96
CA ALA A 188 -0.69 11.22 -25.36
C ALA A 188 -0.25 12.46 -26.14
N ALA A 189 -0.96 13.59 -25.98
CA ALA A 189 -0.61 14.86 -26.62
C ALA A 189 0.77 15.40 -26.16
N ALA A 190 1.17 15.11 -24.92
CA ALA A 190 2.47 15.46 -24.36
C ALA A 190 3.57 14.43 -24.68
N GLY A 191 3.25 13.29 -25.31
CA GLY A 191 4.21 12.24 -25.65
C GLY A 191 4.52 11.24 -24.53
N PHE A 192 3.65 11.15 -23.52
CA PHE A 192 3.79 10.26 -22.35
C PHE A 192 2.81 9.07 -22.37
N PHE A 193 2.11 8.82 -23.47
CA PHE A 193 1.17 7.71 -23.52
C PHE A 193 1.85 6.36 -23.31
N MET A 194 1.16 5.46 -22.62
CA MET A 194 1.67 4.12 -22.34
C MET A 194 2.00 3.34 -23.63
N PRO A 195 2.94 2.37 -23.59
CA PRO A 195 3.25 1.51 -24.74
C PRO A 195 2.04 0.72 -25.22
N ALA A 196 2.03 0.38 -26.51
CA ALA A 196 0.92 -0.38 -27.13
C ALA A 196 0.66 -1.72 -26.44
N CYS A 197 1.71 -2.43 -25.98
CA CYS A 197 1.56 -3.69 -25.26
C CYS A 197 0.85 -3.53 -23.89
N SER A 198 1.08 -2.42 -23.19
CA SER A 198 0.43 -2.08 -21.91
C SER A 198 -1.01 -1.64 -22.15
N SER A 199 -1.25 -0.77 -23.16
CA SER A 199 -2.60 -0.35 -23.59
C SER A 199 -3.48 -1.55 -23.97
N GLU A 200 -2.94 -2.51 -24.73
CA GLU A 200 -3.66 -3.73 -25.12
C GLU A 200 -4.09 -4.56 -23.90
N LYS A 201 -3.20 -4.72 -22.91
CA LYS A 201 -3.51 -5.42 -21.65
C LYS A 201 -4.63 -4.72 -20.87
N VAL A 202 -4.54 -3.38 -20.71
CA VAL A 202 -5.55 -2.58 -20.01
C VAL A 202 -6.91 -2.65 -20.72
N ARG A 203 -6.94 -2.50 -22.04
CA ARG A 203 -8.17 -2.63 -22.83
C ARG A 203 -8.80 -4.02 -22.68
N LYS A 204 -7.99 -5.07 -22.75
CA LYS A 204 -8.47 -6.44 -22.54
C LYS A 204 -9.10 -6.62 -21.15
N GLN A 205 -8.53 -6.00 -20.12
CA GLN A 205 -9.12 -5.99 -18.77
C GLN A 205 -10.47 -5.26 -18.80
N CYS A 206 -10.55 -4.08 -19.40
CA CYS A 206 -11.81 -3.34 -19.55
C CYS A 206 -12.89 -4.17 -20.26
N ASP A 207 -12.52 -4.91 -21.30
CA ASP A 207 -13.46 -5.72 -22.10
C ASP A 207 -13.95 -6.98 -21.36
N THR A 208 -13.21 -7.46 -20.33
CA THR A 208 -13.48 -8.76 -19.70
C THR A 208 -13.94 -8.68 -18.24
N ILE A 209 -13.71 -7.56 -17.55
CA ILE A 209 -14.08 -7.41 -16.13
C ILE A 209 -15.60 -7.24 -15.97
N VAL A 210 -16.27 -6.45 -16.83
CA VAL A 210 -17.73 -6.23 -16.79
C VAL A 210 -18.36 -6.56 -18.13
N THR A 211 -18.89 -7.77 -18.25
CA THR A 211 -19.48 -8.25 -19.52
C THR A 211 -21.00 -8.15 -19.54
N THR A 212 -21.55 -7.79 -20.68
CA THR A 212 -23.00 -7.73 -20.90
C THR A 212 -23.66 -9.10 -20.69
N GLU A 213 -22.94 -10.19 -21.01
CA GLU A 213 -23.46 -11.55 -20.89
C GLU A 213 -23.68 -11.94 -19.42
N GLU A 214 -22.68 -11.74 -18.56
CA GLU A 214 -22.77 -12.06 -17.13
C GLU A 214 -23.82 -11.19 -16.44
N LEU A 215 -23.89 -9.89 -16.77
CA LEU A 215 -24.92 -8.98 -16.26
C LEU A 215 -26.33 -9.44 -16.63
N ALA A 216 -26.54 -9.88 -17.87
CA ALA A 216 -27.86 -10.37 -18.33
C ALA A 216 -28.27 -11.69 -17.68
N GLN A 217 -27.29 -12.51 -17.26
CA GLN A 217 -27.52 -13.78 -16.55
C GLN A 217 -27.67 -13.60 -15.03
N GLY A 218 -27.37 -12.42 -14.48
CA GLY A 218 -27.34 -12.19 -13.02
C GLY A 218 -26.19 -12.92 -12.31
N THR A 219 -25.10 -13.19 -13.04
CA THR A 219 -23.96 -13.98 -12.51
C THR A 219 -22.71 -13.13 -12.31
N HIS A 220 -22.76 -11.85 -12.67
CA HIS A 220 -21.63 -10.97 -12.48
C HIS A 220 -21.32 -10.77 -10.98
N PHE A 221 -20.03 -10.77 -10.62
CA PHE A 221 -19.61 -10.73 -9.21
C PHE A 221 -20.11 -9.48 -8.46
N LEU A 222 -20.23 -8.31 -9.10
CA LEU A 222 -20.81 -7.10 -8.48
C LEU A 222 -22.33 -7.23 -8.23
N GLN A 223 -23.04 -8.12 -8.93
CA GLN A 223 -24.43 -8.46 -8.61
C GLN A 223 -24.49 -9.42 -7.42
N THR A 224 -23.78 -10.54 -7.52
CA THR A 224 -23.84 -11.59 -6.50
C THR A 224 -23.30 -11.13 -5.13
N THR A 225 -22.17 -10.43 -5.09
CA THR A 225 -21.61 -9.90 -3.83
C THR A 225 -22.47 -8.79 -3.23
N PHE A 226 -23.15 -7.97 -4.04
CA PHE A 226 -24.11 -6.98 -3.56
C PHE A 226 -25.33 -7.66 -2.91
N GLU A 227 -25.92 -8.66 -3.58
CA GLU A 227 -27.05 -9.43 -3.06
C GLU A 227 -26.71 -10.13 -1.74
N ASP A 228 -25.55 -10.77 -1.65
CA ASP A 228 -25.09 -11.46 -0.46
C ASP A 228 -24.98 -10.50 0.73
N ARG A 229 -24.30 -9.36 0.55
CA ARG A 229 -24.13 -8.34 1.60
C ARG A 229 -25.47 -7.72 2.02
N LEU A 230 -26.33 -7.44 1.06
CA LEU A 230 -27.66 -6.87 1.33
C LEU A 230 -28.57 -7.86 2.06
N SER A 231 -28.48 -9.17 1.72
CA SER A 231 -29.19 -10.25 2.43
C SER A 231 -28.82 -10.32 3.90
N GLU A 232 -27.55 -10.09 4.25
CA GLU A 232 -27.12 -10.06 5.66
C GLU A 232 -27.76 -8.87 6.41
N LEU A 233 -27.84 -7.69 5.80
CA LEU A 233 -28.53 -6.54 6.41
C LEU A 233 -30.05 -6.77 6.53
N GLN A 234 -30.65 -7.47 5.57
CA GLN A 234 -32.07 -7.86 5.65
C GLN A 234 -32.31 -8.84 6.80
N LYS A 235 -31.45 -9.85 6.99
CA LYS A 235 -31.52 -10.78 8.13
C LYS A 235 -31.41 -10.07 9.48
N GLN A 236 -30.64 -9.00 9.54
CA GLN A 236 -30.51 -8.12 10.72
C GLN A 236 -31.73 -7.19 10.92
N GLY A 237 -32.68 -7.18 9.97
CA GLY A 237 -33.89 -6.36 10.02
C GLY A 237 -33.70 -4.91 9.64
N LEU A 238 -32.58 -4.56 9.00
CA LEU A 238 -32.35 -3.18 8.51
C LEU A 238 -33.20 -2.88 7.28
N PHE A 239 -33.45 -3.85 6.41
CA PHE A 239 -34.26 -3.69 5.20
C PHE A 239 -35.43 -4.65 5.16
N THR A 240 -36.56 -4.22 4.60
CA THR A 240 -37.67 -5.14 4.24
C THR A 240 -37.35 -5.90 2.96
N PRO A 241 -38.04 -7.03 2.67
CA PRO A 241 -37.88 -7.73 1.40
C PRO A 241 -38.13 -6.86 0.17
N GLU A 242 -39.09 -5.94 0.23
CA GLU A 242 -39.45 -5.03 -0.84
C GLU A 242 -38.34 -3.98 -1.06
N GLU A 243 -37.78 -3.40 0.01
CA GLU A 243 -36.63 -2.49 -0.07
C GLU A 243 -35.41 -3.22 -0.66
N THR A 244 -35.13 -4.44 -0.21
CA THR A 244 -34.04 -5.27 -0.72
C THR A 244 -34.17 -5.53 -2.23
N ALA A 245 -35.35 -5.93 -2.70
CA ALA A 245 -35.59 -6.18 -4.13
C ALA A 245 -35.38 -4.89 -4.97
N SER A 246 -35.84 -3.74 -4.49
CA SER A 246 -35.66 -2.47 -5.18
C SER A 246 -34.20 -2.02 -5.26
N LEU A 247 -33.42 -2.29 -4.20
CA LEU A 247 -31.97 -1.97 -4.19
C LEU A 247 -31.19 -2.89 -5.14
N ILE A 248 -31.53 -4.17 -5.22
CA ILE A 248 -30.95 -5.11 -6.20
C ILE A 248 -31.25 -4.64 -7.62
N GLU A 249 -32.51 -4.32 -7.94
CA GLU A 249 -32.90 -3.78 -9.25
C GLU A 249 -32.12 -2.49 -9.60
N THR A 250 -31.89 -1.65 -8.60
CA THR A 250 -31.11 -0.42 -8.77
C THR A 250 -29.63 -0.73 -9.07
N ASN A 251 -29.01 -1.65 -8.34
CA ASN A 251 -27.64 -2.10 -8.59
C ASN A 251 -27.50 -2.67 -10.02
N ASP A 252 -28.38 -3.59 -10.40
CA ASP A 252 -28.35 -4.23 -11.73
C ASP A 252 -28.51 -3.21 -12.86
N ARG A 253 -29.42 -2.25 -12.68
CA ARG A 253 -29.62 -1.17 -13.61
C ARG A 253 -28.35 -0.31 -13.76
N LEU A 254 -27.71 0.10 -12.65
CA LEU A 254 -26.48 0.91 -12.69
C LEU A 254 -25.32 0.14 -13.34
N LEU A 255 -25.16 -1.13 -13.02
CA LEU A 255 -24.15 -1.97 -13.67
C LEU A 255 -24.34 -2.04 -15.18
N ALA A 256 -25.59 -2.19 -15.65
CA ALA A 256 -25.90 -2.31 -17.08
C ALA A 256 -25.90 -0.96 -17.84
N THR A 257 -26.26 0.16 -17.19
CA THR A 257 -26.46 1.45 -17.88
C THR A 257 -25.38 2.49 -17.62
N VAL A 258 -24.53 2.30 -16.60
CA VAL A 258 -23.42 3.20 -16.25
C VAL A 258 -22.09 2.45 -16.31
N VAL A 259 -21.92 1.41 -15.50
CA VAL A 259 -20.61 0.76 -15.31
C VAL A 259 -20.11 0.07 -16.58
N GLN A 260 -20.91 -0.83 -17.17
CA GLN A 260 -20.50 -1.54 -18.39
C GLN A 260 -20.26 -0.59 -19.58
N PRO A 261 -21.11 0.42 -19.86
CA PRO A 261 -20.80 1.41 -20.89
C PRO A 261 -19.54 2.25 -20.62
N ALA A 262 -19.25 2.56 -19.35
CA ALA A 262 -18.05 3.30 -18.98
C ALA A 262 -16.77 2.51 -19.29
N TYR A 263 -16.75 1.20 -18.98
CA TYR A 263 -15.65 0.29 -19.34
C TYR A 263 -15.47 0.20 -20.87
N ALA A 264 -16.56 0.06 -21.60
CA ALA A 264 -16.52 0.01 -23.07
C ALA A 264 -15.98 1.32 -23.67
N ALA A 265 -16.41 2.47 -23.14
CA ALA A 265 -15.94 3.78 -23.57
C ALA A 265 -14.45 3.99 -23.27
N LEU A 266 -13.97 3.53 -22.11
CA LEU A 266 -12.55 3.58 -21.75
C LEU A 266 -11.70 2.73 -22.69
N SER A 267 -12.11 1.48 -22.96
CA SER A 267 -11.42 0.58 -23.91
C SER A 267 -11.33 1.19 -25.32
N GLU A 268 -12.42 1.71 -25.86
CA GLU A 268 -12.46 2.33 -27.19
C GLU A 268 -11.62 3.62 -27.24
N GLY A 269 -11.68 4.44 -26.18
CA GLY A 269 -10.88 5.66 -26.05
C GLY A 269 -9.37 5.35 -26.08
N LEU A 270 -8.91 4.38 -25.31
CA LEU A 270 -7.51 3.93 -25.31
C LEU A 270 -7.10 3.35 -26.68
N HIS A 271 -7.97 2.59 -27.34
CA HIS A 271 -7.72 2.10 -28.71
C HIS A 271 -7.52 3.23 -29.71
N SER A 272 -8.33 4.27 -29.62
CA SER A 272 -8.22 5.46 -30.48
C SER A 272 -6.88 6.20 -30.26
N LEU A 273 -6.42 6.32 -29.01
CA LEU A 273 -5.13 6.92 -28.66
C LEU A 273 -3.96 6.09 -29.18
N GLU A 274 -4.00 4.76 -29.03
CA GLU A 274 -2.97 3.85 -29.52
C GLU A 274 -2.80 3.98 -31.04
N THR A 275 -3.89 4.04 -31.79
CA THR A 275 -3.86 4.17 -33.26
C THR A 275 -3.31 5.53 -33.72
N SER A 276 -3.62 6.61 -33.02
CA SER A 276 -3.14 7.96 -33.35
C SER A 276 -1.64 8.13 -33.05
N THR A 277 -1.17 7.67 -31.91
CA THR A 277 0.26 7.76 -31.51
C THR A 277 1.17 6.90 -32.38
N ASN A 278 0.70 5.73 -32.81
CA ASN A 278 1.42 4.87 -33.77
C ASN A 278 1.51 5.50 -35.19
N ALA A 279 0.50 6.25 -35.63
CA ALA A 279 0.51 6.93 -36.91
C ALA A 279 1.55 8.09 -36.93
N ASP A 280 1.67 8.84 -35.83
CA ASP A 280 2.63 9.94 -35.71
C ASP A 280 4.07 9.44 -35.60
N SER A 281 4.32 8.32 -34.89
CA SER A 281 5.66 7.73 -34.77
C SER A 281 6.19 7.22 -36.12
N THR A 282 5.35 6.61 -36.97
CA THR A 282 5.72 6.17 -38.32
C THR A 282 5.99 7.33 -39.28
N ALA A 283 5.34 8.47 -39.10
CA ALA A 283 5.58 9.68 -39.90
C ALA A 283 6.91 10.37 -39.52
N SER A 284 7.31 10.32 -38.24
CA SER A 284 8.56 10.89 -37.73
C SER A 284 9.80 10.07 -38.08
N GLU A 285 9.69 8.73 -38.08
CA GLU A 285 10.82 7.82 -38.43
C GLU A 285 11.22 7.91 -39.92
N THR A 286 10.30 8.29 -40.80
CA THR A 286 10.61 8.49 -42.24
C THR A 286 11.51 9.69 -42.51
N THR A 287 11.66 10.62 -41.56
CA THR A 287 12.43 11.85 -41.71
C THR A 287 13.81 11.84 -41.06
N THR A 288 14.09 10.88 -40.14
CA THR A 288 15.32 10.88 -39.33
C THR A 288 16.30 9.72 -39.60
N ASN A 289 15.98 8.76 -40.45
CA ASN A 289 16.78 7.55 -40.69
C ASN A 289 17.98 7.71 -41.65
N ALA A 290 18.68 8.85 -41.67
CA ALA A 290 19.90 9.03 -42.49
C ALA A 290 21.22 9.08 -41.69
N ALA A 291 21.26 9.01 -40.38
CA ALA A 291 22.46 9.36 -39.61
C ALA A 291 22.84 8.52 -38.39
N SER A 292 22.23 7.38 -38.08
CA SER A 292 22.78 6.52 -37.00
C SER A 292 22.54 5.04 -37.26
N GLY A 293 23.66 4.31 -37.21
CA GLY A 293 23.69 2.90 -37.53
C GLY A 293 23.06 2.03 -36.47
N LYS A 294 22.46 0.93 -36.98
CA LYS A 294 22.13 -0.32 -36.32
C LYS A 294 21.78 -0.24 -34.81
N ASN A 295 20.52 -0.06 -34.48
CA ASN A 295 19.96 -0.61 -33.26
C ASN A 295 18.72 -1.44 -33.58
N ASN A 296 18.64 -2.59 -32.95
CA ASN A 296 17.67 -3.65 -33.15
C ASN A 296 16.23 -3.15 -32.97
N SER A 297 15.46 -3.20 -34.04
CA SER A 297 14.04 -2.81 -34.08
C SER A 297 13.08 -3.81 -33.40
N ALA A 298 13.59 -4.84 -32.75
CA ALA A 298 12.75 -5.92 -32.19
C ALA A 298 12.08 -5.59 -30.85
N HIS A 299 12.59 -4.61 -30.09
CA HIS A 299 12.11 -4.27 -28.74
C HIS A 299 11.62 -2.82 -28.59
N ASN A 300 11.39 -2.10 -29.70
CA ASN A 300 10.92 -0.70 -29.69
C ASN A 300 9.50 -0.51 -29.12
N GLY A 301 8.73 -1.58 -28.91
CA GLY A 301 7.37 -1.55 -28.35
C GLY A 301 7.29 -1.83 -26.84
N LEU A 302 8.42 -2.11 -26.18
CA LEU A 302 8.45 -2.39 -24.74
C LEU A 302 8.40 -1.08 -23.90
N PRO A 303 7.91 -1.14 -22.64
CA PRO A 303 7.95 -0.03 -21.72
C PRO A 303 9.37 0.50 -21.52
N LYS A 304 9.51 1.78 -21.19
CA LYS A 304 10.80 2.43 -20.98
C LYS A 304 10.95 2.82 -19.52
N GLY A 305 12.17 2.71 -19.00
CA GLY A 305 12.50 3.23 -17.67
C GLY A 305 12.30 4.76 -17.60
N LEU A 306 11.90 5.24 -16.45
CA LEU A 306 11.60 6.65 -16.18
C LEU A 306 12.78 7.58 -16.53
N ALA A 307 14.03 7.17 -16.28
CA ALA A 307 15.23 7.96 -16.61
C ALA A 307 15.38 8.30 -18.09
N LEU A 308 14.64 7.63 -18.98
CA LEU A 308 14.62 7.95 -20.42
C LEU A 308 13.61 9.03 -20.78
N LEU A 309 12.79 9.48 -19.84
CA LEU A 309 11.85 10.58 -19.98
C LEU A 309 12.49 11.91 -19.53
N PRO A 310 11.99 13.08 -19.98
CA PRO A 310 12.50 14.38 -19.53
C PRO A 310 12.45 14.51 -18.00
N ASP A 311 13.59 14.78 -17.35
CA ASP A 311 13.71 14.85 -15.88
C ASP A 311 13.22 13.61 -15.10
N GLY A 312 13.00 12.50 -15.80
CA GLY A 312 12.41 11.28 -15.27
C GLY A 312 13.22 10.61 -14.15
N LYS A 313 14.55 10.78 -14.14
CA LYS A 313 15.37 10.34 -12.99
C LYS A 313 15.04 11.13 -11.73
N THR A 314 14.78 12.42 -11.83
CA THR A 314 14.38 13.25 -10.68
C THR A 314 13.02 12.81 -10.16
N TYR A 315 12.05 12.61 -11.04
CA TYR A 315 10.76 12.04 -10.67
C TYR A 315 10.90 10.68 -9.95
N TYR A 316 11.70 9.78 -10.53
CA TYR A 316 11.92 8.45 -9.95
C TYR A 316 12.50 8.51 -8.53
N LEU A 317 13.42 9.42 -8.23
CA LEU A 317 13.98 9.56 -6.88
C LEU A 317 12.94 10.04 -5.85
N HIS A 318 12.03 10.93 -6.25
CA HIS A 318 10.91 11.35 -5.41
C HIS A 318 9.89 10.23 -5.21
N LEU A 319 9.58 9.49 -6.29
CA LEU A 319 8.72 8.31 -6.24
C LEU A 319 9.32 7.22 -5.33
N LEU A 320 10.62 6.98 -5.45
CA LEU A 320 11.35 6.00 -4.63
C LEU A 320 11.26 6.34 -3.13
N PHE A 321 11.38 7.63 -2.76
CA PHE A 321 11.16 8.07 -1.39
C PHE A 321 9.70 7.87 -0.95
N SER A 322 8.74 8.28 -1.78
CA SER A 322 7.30 8.13 -1.51
C SER A 322 6.93 6.66 -1.27
N GLU A 323 7.41 5.76 -2.14
CA GLU A 323 7.09 4.34 -2.06
C GLU A 323 7.84 3.61 -0.95
N THR A 324 9.11 3.93 -0.70
CA THR A 324 9.94 3.17 0.26
C THR A 324 10.00 3.80 1.65
N GLY A 325 9.85 5.11 1.79
CA GLY A 325 10.15 5.85 3.02
C GLY A 325 11.63 5.92 3.35
N SER A 326 12.52 5.49 2.45
CA SER A 326 13.98 5.56 2.63
C SER A 326 14.52 6.91 2.17
N SER A 327 15.27 7.58 3.03
CA SER A 327 15.95 8.85 2.72
C SER A 327 17.37 8.66 2.16
N ARG A 328 17.76 7.42 1.83
CA ARG A 328 19.09 7.12 1.30
C ARG A 328 19.20 7.58 -0.14
N SER A 329 20.37 8.06 -0.49
CA SER A 329 20.70 8.30 -1.88
C SER A 329 20.71 6.99 -2.69
N GLU A 330 20.45 7.07 -3.99
CA GLU A 330 20.52 5.93 -4.91
C GLU A 330 21.83 5.11 -4.75
N LYS A 331 22.97 5.81 -4.59
CA LYS A 331 24.27 5.17 -4.37
C LYS A 331 24.32 4.37 -3.08
N GLU A 332 23.74 4.88 -1.99
CA GLU A 332 23.68 4.17 -0.70
C GLU A 332 22.75 2.97 -0.80
N LEU A 333 21.62 3.09 -1.49
CA LEU A 333 20.71 1.97 -1.76
C LEU A 333 21.39 0.87 -2.57
N VAL A 334 22.07 1.21 -3.67
CA VAL A 334 22.83 0.23 -4.46
C VAL A 334 23.89 -0.46 -3.61
N GLN A 335 24.64 0.28 -2.77
CA GLN A 335 25.64 -0.32 -1.89
C GLN A 335 25.03 -1.26 -0.85
N MET A 336 23.89 -0.89 -0.28
CA MET A 336 23.13 -1.72 0.68
C MET A 336 22.67 -3.02 0.01
N LEU A 337 22.07 -2.93 -1.17
CA LEU A 337 21.61 -4.06 -1.97
C LEU A 337 22.76 -4.99 -2.37
N LEU A 338 23.89 -4.46 -2.86
CA LEU A 338 25.06 -5.27 -3.22
C LEU A 338 25.67 -5.99 -2.01
N THR A 339 25.67 -5.33 -0.85
CA THR A 339 26.12 -5.95 0.40
C THR A 339 25.22 -7.12 0.81
N GLN A 340 23.91 -6.91 0.75
CA GLN A 340 22.93 -7.97 1.05
C GLN A 340 23.00 -9.10 0.02
N PHE A 341 23.14 -8.78 -1.27
CA PHE A 341 23.31 -9.76 -2.33
C PHE A 341 24.50 -10.71 -2.07
N GLN A 342 25.66 -10.17 -1.66
CA GLN A 342 26.83 -10.97 -1.30
C GLN A 342 26.58 -11.84 -0.06
N LYS A 343 25.83 -11.32 0.92
CA LYS A 343 25.44 -12.06 2.12
C LYS A 343 24.57 -13.27 1.77
N GLU A 344 23.55 -13.07 0.93
CA GLU A 344 22.65 -14.13 0.49
C GLU A 344 23.37 -15.19 -0.33
N GLN A 345 24.21 -14.78 -1.28
CA GLN A 345 25.05 -15.72 -2.03
C GLN A 345 25.96 -16.57 -1.12
N SER A 346 26.52 -15.96 -0.09
CA SER A 346 27.38 -16.66 0.85
C SER A 346 26.60 -17.67 1.69
N ALA A 347 25.39 -17.33 2.11
CA ALA A 347 24.49 -18.22 2.84
C ALA A 347 24.07 -19.41 1.97
N ILE A 348 23.67 -19.19 0.72
CA ILE A 348 23.31 -20.23 -0.25
C ILE A 348 24.49 -21.20 -0.46
N ARG A 349 25.71 -20.67 -0.69
CA ARG A 349 26.91 -21.51 -0.86
C ARG A 349 27.23 -22.32 0.40
N SER A 350 27.05 -21.73 1.59
CA SER A 350 27.25 -22.43 2.85
C SER A 350 26.29 -23.61 3.02
N LEU A 351 25.00 -23.38 2.78
CA LEU A 351 23.98 -24.44 2.84
C LEU A 351 24.24 -25.55 1.82
N ALA A 352 24.52 -25.19 0.57
CA ALA A 352 24.82 -26.14 -0.49
C ALA A 352 26.10 -26.99 -0.20
N SER A 353 27.10 -26.41 0.47
CA SER A 353 28.30 -27.13 0.89
C SER A 353 28.07 -28.11 2.03
N GLN A 354 27.13 -27.80 2.93
CA GLN A 354 26.78 -28.66 4.07
C GLN A 354 25.88 -29.84 3.66
N SER A 355 25.05 -29.63 2.66
CA SER A 355 24.11 -30.65 2.14
C SER A 355 24.09 -30.65 0.63
N PRO A 356 25.02 -31.36 -0.03
CA PRO A 356 25.10 -31.44 -1.50
C PRO A 356 23.82 -31.96 -2.17
N SER A 357 23.02 -32.76 -1.46
CA SER A 357 21.71 -33.23 -1.91
C SER A 357 20.69 -32.12 -2.16
N LEU A 358 20.85 -30.95 -1.53
CA LEU A 358 19.97 -29.80 -1.73
C LEU A 358 19.97 -29.30 -3.18
N ILE A 359 21.11 -29.36 -3.87
CA ILE A 359 21.19 -28.95 -5.28
C ILE A 359 20.32 -29.84 -6.15
N THR A 360 20.27 -31.14 -5.83
CA THR A 360 19.42 -32.12 -6.53
C THR A 360 17.94 -31.89 -6.20
N LEU A 361 17.64 -31.58 -4.95
CA LEU A 361 16.27 -31.30 -4.50
C LEU A 361 15.67 -30.01 -5.09
N LEU A 362 16.50 -29.03 -5.46
CA LEU A 362 16.04 -27.83 -6.18
C LEU A 362 15.66 -28.12 -7.64
N SER A 363 16.20 -29.20 -8.22
CA SER A 363 15.93 -29.63 -9.62
C SER A 363 14.82 -30.67 -9.71
N GLU A 364 14.46 -31.31 -8.61
CA GLU A 364 13.35 -32.27 -8.51
C GLU A 364 12.15 -31.59 -7.84
N GLU A 365 10.93 -31.86 -8.31
CA GLU A 365 9.72 -31.43 -7.61
C GLU A 365 9.78 -31.94 -6.17
N ASN A 366 9.81 -31.00 -5.21
CA ASN A 366 9.84 -31.32 -3.80
C ASN A 366 8.53 -32.03 -3.43
N THR A 367 8.56 -33.35 -3.32
CA THR A 367 7.39 -34.19 -3.00
C THR A 367 7.09 -34.24 -1.48
N ALA A 368 7.85 -33.50 -0.66
CA ALA A 368 7.60 -33.43 0.77
C ALA A 368 6.25 -32.74 1.02
N VAL A 369 5.36 -33.45 1.72
CA VAL A 369 4.07 -32.91 2.14
C VAL A 369 4.31 -32.00 3.33
N PHE A 370 3.92 -30.74 3.21
CA PHE A 370 3.99 -29.80 4.33
C PHE A 370 3.12 -30.27 5.48
N PRO A 371 3.55 -30.18 6.76
CA PRO A 371 2.84 -30.77 7.89
C PRO A 371 1.44 -30.22 8.18
N LEU A 372 1.16 -29.01 7.70
CA LEU A 372 -0.15 -28.36 7.81
C LEU A 372 -0.75 -28.22 6.41
N ALA A 373 -2.02 -28.58 6.25
CA ALA A 373 -2.70 -28.55 4.96
C ALA A 373 -3.65 -27.35 4.80
N GLU A 374 -4.36 -27.01 5.89
CA GLU A 374 -5.43 -26.03 5.86
C GLU A 374 -4.90 -24.64 6.28
N PRO A 375 -5.31 -23.55 5.59
CA PRO A 375 -4.89 -22.19 5.91
C PRO A 375 -5.13 -21.78 7.37
N GLU A 376 -6.24 -22.21 7.97
CA GLU A 376 -6.59 -21.92 9.36
C GLU A 376 -5.63 -22.59 10.35
N GLU A 377 -5.15 -23.81 10.05
CA GLU A 377 -4.14 -24.50 10.85
C GLU A 377 -2.80 -23.77 10.77
N MET A 378 -2.41 -23.30 9.57
CA MET A 378 -1.20 -22.52 9.35
C MET A 378 -1.24 -21.19 10.10
N LEU A 379 -2.34 -20.45 10.02
CA LEU A 379 -2.55 -19.20 10.76
C LEU A 379 -2.51 -19.41 12.28
N SER A 380 -3.08 -20.51 12.78
CA SER A 380 -3.02 -20.87 14.20
C SER A 380 -1.60 -21.18 14.68
N ASP A 381 -0.80 -21.90 13.88
CA ASP A 381 0.62 -22.19 14.17
C ASP A 381 1.45 -20.90 14.18
N LEU A 382 1.27 -20.02 13.19
CA LEU A 382 1.93 -18.70 13.11
C LEU A 382 1.62 -17.85 14.35
N GLN A 383 0.35 -17.76 14.75
CA GLN A 383 -0.05 -17.09 16.00
C GLN A 383 0.61 -17.68 17.25
N ALA A 384 0.78 -18.99 17.28
CA ALA A 384 1.43 -19.64 18.42
C ALA A 384 2.93 -19.31 18.50
N ARG A 385 3.61 -19.21 17.38
CA ARG A 385 5.06 -18.94 17.30
C ARG A 385 5.42 -17.49 17.60
N MET A 386 4.58 -16.56 17.22
CA MET A 386 4.87 -15.13 17.42
C MET A 386 4.78 -14.67 18.89
N LYS A 387 4.20 -15.44 19.80
CA LYS A 387 3.80 -15.02 21.17
C LYS A 387 4.90 -14.38 22.02
N ASN A 388 6.15 -14.77 21.84
CA ASN A 388 7.25 -14.29 22.69
C ASN A 388 7.96 -13.06 22.12
N ASP A 389 7.90 -12.92 20.81
CA ASP A 389 8.71 -11.93 20.09
C ASP A 389 7.88 -10.75 19.55
N PHE A 390 6.56 -10.83 19.66
CA PHE A 390 5.63 -9.78 19.20
C PHE A 390 4.70 -9.34 20.33
N PRO A 391 4.28 -8.05 20.38
CA PRO A 391 3.37 -7.56 21.39
C PRO A 391 1.99 -8.24 21.33
N VAL A 392 1.36 -8.38 22.48
CA VAL A 392 0.05 -9.03 22.55
C VAL A 392 -1.03 -8.09 22.04
N SER A 393 -1.75 -8.51 21.00
CA SER A 393 -3.01 -7.86 20.60
C SER A 393 -4.17 -8.49 21.37
N SER A 394 -4.89 -7.71 22.17
CA SER A 394 -6.01 -8.21 22.98
C SER A 394 -7.29 -7.43 22.66
N PRO A 395 -8.39 -8.10 22.27
CA PRO A 395 -8.47 -9.54 21.95
C PRO A 395 -7.59 -9.94 20.76
N VAL A 396 -7.27 -11.23 20.64
CA VAL A 396 -6.57 -11.75 19.46
C VAL A 396 -7.47 -11.54 18.24
N PRO A 397 -6.97 -10.98 17.12
CA PRO A 397 -7.79 -10.78 15.93
C PRO A 397 -8.34 -12.11 15.41
N THR A 398 -9.63 -12.14 15.10
CA THR A 398 -10.22 -13.23 14.33
C THR A 398 -9.92 -13.04 12.85
N VAL A 399 -9.80 -14.11 12.10
CA VAL A 399 -9.56 -14.09 10.66
C VAL A 399 -10.46 -15.10 9.97
N THR A 400 -11.00 -14.71 8.83
CA THR A 400 -11.72 -15.59 7.91
C THR A 400 -10.90 -15.71 6.63
N VAL A 401 -10.72 -16.94 6.15
CA VAL A 401 -10.12 -17.19 4.85
C VAL A 401 -11.23 -17.36 3.83
N LYS A 402 -11.14 -16.64 2.71
CA LYS A 402 -12.08 -16.73 1.58
C LYS A 402 -11.33 -16.95 0.28
N ASP A 403 -12.01 -17.55 -0.68
CA ASP A 403 -11.51 -17.64 -2.04
C ASP A 403 -11.79 -16.32 -2.79
N VAL A 404 -10.87 -15.91 -3.65
CA VAL A 404 -11.13 -14.84 -4.62
C VAL A 404 -12.24 -15.29 -5.56
N VAL A 405 -13.14 -14.38 -5.90
CA VAL A 405 -14.21 -14.67 -6.87
C VAL A 405 -13.58 -15.06 -8.21
N PRO A 406 -14.03 -16.14 -8.87
CA PRO A 406 -13.37 -16.70 -10.06
C PRO A 406 -13.13 -15.71 -11.21
N SER A 407 -14.04 -14.75 -11.43
CA SER A 407 -13.89 -13.69 -12.44
C SER A 407 -12.80 -12.67 -12.11
N LEU A 408 -12.41 -12.52 -10.85
CA LEU A 408 -11.33 -11.63 -10.39
C LEU A 408 -9.97 -12.33 -10.26
N GLU A 409 -9.93 -13.67 -10.27
CA GLU A 409 -8.68 -14.43 -10.14
C GLU A 409 -7.59 -14.05 -11.14
N PRO A 410 -7.90 -13.75 -12.43
CA PRO A 410 -6.87 -13.34 -13.39
C PRO A 410 -6.18 -12.02 -13.06
N TYR A 411 -6.81 -11.19 -12.21
CA TYR A 411 -6.40 -9.82 -11.91
C TYR A 411 -5.99 -9.63 -10.44
N SER A 412 -6.05 -10.69 -9.65
CA SER A 412 -5.76 -10.66 -8.22
C SER A 412 -4.42 -11.32 -7.89
N ALA A 413 -3.75 -10.82 -6.85
CA ALA A 413 -2.57 -11.46 -6.27
C ALA A 413 -2.87 -12.92 -5.83
N PRO A 414 -1.85 -13.77 -5.62
CA PRO A 414 -2.01 -15.15 -5.14
C PRO A 414 -2.75 -15.24 -3.79
N ALA A 415 -2.52 -14.29 -2.90
CA ALA A 415 -3.33 -14.02 -1.73
C ALA A 415 -3.21 -12.54 -1.36
N PHE A 416 -4.17 -12.01 -0.60
CA PHE A 416 -4.12 -10.66 -0.06
C PHE A 416 -5.01 -10.50 1.18
N TYR A 417 -4.59 -9.63 2.08
CA TYR A 417 -5.39 -9.16 3.19
C TYR A 417 -6.01 -7.80 2.84
N LEU A 418 -7.32 -7.68 2.95
CA LEU A 418 -7.99 -6.40 2.82
C LEU A 418 -7.98 -5.69 4.18
N THR A 419 -7.30 -4.56 4.25
CA THR A 419 -7.08 -3.82 5.50
C THR A 419 -8.40 -3.35 6.12
N THR A 420 -8.57 -3.61 7.41
CA THR A 420 -9.75 -3.14 8.15
C THR A 420 -9.62 -1.67 8.54
N PRO A 421 -10.70 -0.89 8.45
CA PRO A 421 -10.71 0.51 8.82
C PRO A 421 -10.56 0.74 10.32
N LEU A 422 -10.19 1.96 10.71
CA LEU A 422 -10.21 2.38 12.12
C LEU A 422 -11.62 2.21 12.70
N GLY A 423 -11.69 1.55 13.85
CA GLY A 423 -12.96 1.25 14.52
C GLY A 423 -13.58 -0.10 14.17
N ASP A 424 -13.03 -0.84 13.20
CA ASP A 424 -13.41 -2.23 12.90
C ASP A 424 -12.16 -3.12 13.00
N SER A 425 -12.05 -3.92 14.04
CA SER A 425 -10.92 -4.83 14.26
C SER A 425 -11.32 -6.31 14.22
N ASP A 426 -12.58 -6.60 13.94
CA ASP A 426 -13.14 -7.94 14.09
C ASP A 426 -13.42 -8.63 12.74
N ASN A 427 -13.56 -7.86 11.65
CA ASN A 427 -13.89 -8.35 10.31
C ASN A 427 -12.64 -8.49 9.43
N ASN A 428 -11.71 -9.36 9.82
CA ASN A 428 -10.49 -9.57 9.05
C ASN A 428 -10.67 -10.72 8.07
N VAL A 429 -10.39 -10.45 6.79
CA VAL A 429 -10.50 -11.44 5.72
C VAL A 429 -9.17 -11.51 4.95
N ILE A 430 -8.66 -12.74 4.78
CA ILE A 430 -7.57 -13.04 3.84
C ILE A 430 -8.20 -13.77 2.66
N TYR A 431 -7.92 -13.28 1.46
CA TYR A 431 -8.36 -13.87 0.20
C TYR A 431 -7.25 -14.73 -0.39
N ILE A 432 -7.60 -15.92 -0.89
CA ILE A 432 -6.69 -16.82 -1.60
C ILE A 432 -7.19 -16.99 -3.03
N ASN A 433 -6.33 -16.71 -3.99
CA ASN A 433 -6.60 -16.89 -5.40
C ASN A 433 -6.37 -18.35 -5.80
N ARG A 434 -7.44 -19.09 -6.10
CA ARG A 434 -7.36 -20.52 -6.38
C ARG A 434 -6.73 -20.84 -7.72
N ARG A 435 -6.71 -19.92 -8.67
CA ARG A 435 -6.05 -20.10 -9.97
C ARG A 435 -4.53 -20.24 -9.83
N ASN A 436 -3.94 -19.47 -8.91
CA ASN A 436 -2.51 -19.42 -8.64
C ASN A 436 -2.25 -19.70 -7.16
N SER A 437 -2.99 -20.66 -6.58
CA SER A 437 -2.96 -20.91 -5.15
C SER A 437 -1.58 -21.41 -4.71
N PRO A 438 -0.90 -20.65 -3.84
CA PRO A 438 0.29 -21.15 -3.17
C PRO A 438 -0.08 -22.37 -2.32
N GLN A 439 0.84 -23.30 -2.15
CA GLN A 439 0.62 -24.51 -1.37
C GLN A 439 1.81 -24.81 -0.45
N GLY A 440 1.56 -25.57 0.61
CA GLY A 440 2.60 -26.02 1.51
C GLY A 440 3.42 -24.90 2.10
N LEU A 441 4.74 -24.91 1.87
CA LEU A 441 5.64 -23.87 2.39
C LEU A 441 5.31 -22.48 1.83
N GLU A 442 5.01 -22.36 0.54
CA GLU A 442 4.67 -21.10 -0.09
C GLU A 442 3.39 -20.50 0.52
N LEU A 443 2.34 -21.32 0.73
CA LEU A 443 1.12 -20.84 1.40
C LEU A 443 1.41 -20.42 2.85
N TYR A 444 2.22 -21.18 3.59
CA TYR A 444 2.57 -20.85 4.97
C TYR A 444 3.28 -19.51 5.08
N THR A 445 4.25 -19.23 4.20
CA THR A 445 5.00 -17.96 4.20
C THR A 445 4.15 -16.80 3.69
N THR A 446 3.26 -17.05 2.70
CA THR A 446 2.26 -16.07 2.24
C THR A 446 1.27 -15.72 3.36
N LEU A 447 0.78 -16.70 4.13
CA LEU A 447 -0.09 -16.45 5.27
C LEU A 447 0.63 -15.75 6.44
N ALA A 448 1.94 -15.86 6.54
CA ALA A 448 2.72 -15.04 7.47
C ALA A 448 2.78 -13.58 7.02
N HIS A 449 2.93 -13.33 5.71
CA HIS A 449 2.92 -12.02 5.08
C HIS A 449 1.56 -11.34 5.22
N GLU A 450 0.48 -12.00 4.82
CA GLU A 450 -0.88 -11.45 4.82
C GLU A 450 -1.53 -11.44 6.21
N GLY A 451 -1.22 -12.44 7.04
CA GLY A 451 -1.89 -12.70 8.31
C GLY A 451 -1.05 -12.38 9.54
N PHE A 452 -0.40 -13.43 10.10
CA PHE A 452 0.33 -13.37 11.37
C PHE A 452 1.81 -13.75 11.20
N PRO A 453 2.72 -12.82 11.59
CA PRO A 453 2.53 -11.48 12.15
C PRO A 453 2.56 -10.34 11.11
N GLY A 454 2.11 -10.58 9.87
CA GLY A 454 2.14 -9.66 8.73
C GLY A 454 1.06 -8.58 8.75
N HIS A 455 0.50 -8.29 7.56
CA HIS A 455 -0.40 -7.16 7.32
C HIS A 455 -1.62 -7.11 8.26
N LEU A 456 -2.33 -8.23 8.44
CA LEU A 456 -3.49 -8.29 9.33
C LEU A 456 -3.10 -7.91 10.77
N TYR A 457 -2.06 -8.54 11.29
CA TYR A 457 -1.61 -8.28 12.65
C TYR A 457 -1.11 -6.84 12.82
N GLN A 458 -0.29 -6.35 11.89
CA GLN A 458 0.19 -4.97 11.87
C GLN A 458 -0.97 -3.97 11.87
N THR A 459 -1.95 -4.16 10.98
CA THR A 459 -3.11 -3.27 10.85
C THR A 459 -3.95 -3.25 12.12
N VAL A 460 -4.35 -4.43 12.62
CA VAL A 460 -5.22 -4.51 13.80
C VAL A 460 -4.51 -4.00 15.05
N TYR A 461 -3.24 -4.33 15.23
CA TYR A 461 -2.45 -3.85 16.38
C TYR A 461 -2.31 -2.33 16.33
N SER A 462 -1.86 -1.77 15.21
CA SER A 462 -1.69 -0.33 15.04
C SER A 462 -3.00 0.44 15.17
N ASN A 463 -4.10 -0.06 14.59
CA ASN A 463 -5.43 0.58 14.71
C ASN A 463 -5.91 0.65 16.16
N ARG A 464 -5.64 -0.39 16.96
CA ARG A 464 -5.97 -0.40 18.40
C ARG A 464 -5.13 0.59 19.19
N ILE A 465 -3.81 0.65 18.92
CA ILE A 465 -2.92 1.64 19.55
C ILE A 465 -3.39 3.05 19.19
N PHE A 466 -3.67 3.30 17.92
CA PHE A 466 -4.20 4.58 17.44
C PHE A 466 -5.44 5.02 18.23
N SER A 467 -6.42 4.12 18.35
CA SER A 467 -7.68 4.41 19.07
C SER A 467 -7.46 4.63 20.57
N ASN A 468 -6.58 3.84 21.20
CA ASN A 468 -6.35 3.88 22.64
C ASN A 468 -5.51 5.10 23.07
N MET A 469 -4.54 5.50 22.27
CA MET A 469 -3.65 6.64 22.55
C MET A 469 -4.19 7.98 22.03
N HIS A 470 -5.34 7.96 21.37
CA HIS A 470 -5.90 9.15 20.71
C HIS A 470 -4.91 9.80 19.75
N THR A 471 -4.16 8.98 19.03
CA THR A 471 -3.18 9.42 18.02
C THR A 471 -3.89 10.26 16.96
N ASP A 472 -3.21 11.30 16.49
CA ASP A 472 -3.76 12.23 15.50
C ASP A 472 -4.18 11.46 14.21
N PRO A 473 -5.46 11.56 13.80
CA PRO A 473 -5.97 10.79 12.65
C PRO A 473 -5.28 11.17 11.33
N ALA A 474 -4.72 12.37 11.19
CA ALA A 474 -3.98 12.76 9.99
C ALA A 474 -2.75 11.85 9.71
N ARG A 475 -2.26 11.11 10.71
CA ARG A 475 -1.23 10.09 10.49
C ARG A 475 -1.68 8.94 9.58
N LYS A 476 -2.99 8.73 9.42
CA LYS A 476 -3.55 7.77 8.45
C LYS A 476 -3.52 8.25 7.00
N LEU A 477 -3.25 9.55 6.80
CA LEU A 477 -3.03 10.11 5.46
C LEU A 477 -1.61 9.86 4.95
N ILE A 478 -0.70 9.47 5.84
CA ILE A 478 0.71 9.23 5.50
C ILE A 478 0.87 7.80 5.01
N TRP A 479 1.42 7.68 3.81
CA TRP A 479 1.69 6.40 3.17
C TRP A 479 3.19 6.23 2.89
N TYR A 480 3.74 5.09 3.29
CA TYR A 480 5.04 4.60 2.86
C TYR A 480 4.94 3.08 2.69
N GLY A 481 4.95 2.62 1.43
CA GLY A 481 4.88 1.19 1.12
C GLY A 481 5.99 0.39 1.79
N GLY A 482 7.20 0.95 1.87
CA GLY A 482 8.33 0.29 2.55
C GLY A 482 8.13 0.02 4.04
N TYR A 483 7.33 0.85 4.73
CA TYR A 483 6.94 0.57 6.11
C TYR A 483 5.98 -0.63 6.21
N LEU A 484 5.04 -0.74 5.29
CA LEU A 484 4.01 -1.78 5.30
C LEU A 484 4.50 -3.08 4.68
N GLU A 485 4.98 -3.03 3.44
CA GLU A 485 5.45 -4.18 2.68
C GLU A 485 6.80 -4.71 3.18
N GLY A 486 7.67 -3.79 3.61
CA GLY A 486 8.92 -4.16 4.26
C GLY A 486 8.72 -4.95 5.54
N TRP A 487 7.71 -4.58 6.36
CA TRP A 487 7.31 -5.34 7.54
C TRP A 487 6.78 -6.72 7.15
N ALA A 488 5.84 -6.80 6.22
CA ALA A 488 5.26 -8.07 5.78
C ALA A 488 6.33 -9.01 5.21
N LEU A 489 7.28 -8.49 4.42
CA LEU A 489 8.42 -9.26 3.92
C LEU A 489 9.40 -9.66 5.04
N TYR A 490 9.63 -8.80 6.03
CA TYR A 490 10.46 -9.12 7.19
C TYR A 490 9.91 -10.33 7.94
N VAL A 491 8.61 -10.36 8.20
CA VAL A 491 7.98 -11.49 8.91
C VAL A 491 7.76 -12.71 8.01
N GLU A 492 7.59 -12.53 6.69
CA GLU A 492 7.65 -13.61 5.71
C GLU A 492 8.98 -14.35 5.83
N PHE A 493 10.11 -13.64 5.85
CA PHE A 493 11.42 -14.27 6.03
C PHE A 493 11.62 -14.92 7.40
N LEU A 494 11.03 -14.40 8.47
CA LEU A 494 11.03 -15.08 9.77
C LEU A 494 10.24 -16.40 9.70
N SER A 495 9.16 -16.45 8.96
CA SER A 495 8.30 -17.63 8.87
C SER A 495 8.95 -18.83 8.19
N TYR A 496 9.96 -18.62 7.34
CA TYR A 496 10.78 -19.72 6.81
C TYR A 496 11.52 -20.49 7.92
N ASP A 497 11.98 -19.81 8.96
CA ASP A 497 12.62 -20.46 10.11
C ASP A 497 11.59 -21.21 10.98
N TYR A 498 10.36 -20.69 11.06
CA TYR A 498 9.23 -21.38 11.70
C TYR A 498 8.87 -22.65 10.92
N ALA A 499 8.75 -22.55 9.60
CA ALA A 499 8.47 -23.68 8.72
C ALA A 499 9.55 -24.74 8.78
N ALA A 500 10.84 -24.35 8.76
CA ALA A 500 11.94 -25.30 8.91
C ALA A 500 11.89 -26.06 10.24
N THR A 501 11.56 -25.36 11.34
CA THR A 501 11.36 -25.98 12.66
C THR A 501 10.19 -26.98 12.65
N LEU A 502 9.08 -26.64 12.00
CA LEU A 502 7.91 -27.51 11.85
C LEU A 502 8.24 -28.77 11.05
N LEU A 503 8.97 -28.62 9.95
CA LEU A 503 9.43 -29.74 9.12
C LEU A 503 10.40 -30.67 9.88
N GLU A 504 11.33 -30.11 10.67
CA GLU A 504 12.21 -30.90 11.54
C GLU A 504 11.44 -31.72 12.57
N GLN A 505 10.42 -31.10 13.22
CA GLN A 505 9.54 -31.78 14.18
C GLN A 505 8.75 -32.91 13.53
N ALA A 506 8.41 -32.79 12.25
CA ALA A 506 7.78 -33.83 11.44
C ALA A 506 8.76 -34.90 10.92
N GLY A 507 10.06 -34.81 11.24
CA GLY A 507 11.09 -35.74 10.77
C GLY A 507 11.54 -35.51 9.32
N GLN A 508 11.21 -34.36 8.74
CA GLN A 508 11.49 -33.99 7.34
C GLN A 508 12.73 -33.08 7.24
N SER A 509 13.89 -33.54 7.69
CA SER A 509 15.12 -32.73 7.79
C SER A 509 15.57 -32.14 6.46
N ASP A 510 15.45 -32.88 5.34
CA ASP A 510 15.84 -32.39 4.01
C ASP A 510 14.91 -31.27 3.55
N ALA A 511 13.59 -31.38 3.76
CA ALA A 511 12.62 -30.33 3.47
C ALA A 511 12.87 -29.07 4.33
N ALA A 512 13.27 -29.23 5.59
CA ALA A 512 13.66 -28.12 6.46
C ALA A 512 14.89 -27.36 5.93
N GLN A 513 15.87 -28.09 5.40
CA GLN A 513 17.03 -27.47 4.76
C GLN A 513 16.65 -26.78 3.45
N SER A 514 15.75 -27.38 2.66
CA SER A 514 15.20 -26.74 1.44
C SER A 514 14.47 -25.43 1.77
N ALA A 515 13.67 -25.40 2.84
CA ALA A 515 12.99 -24.19 3.28
C ALA A 515 13.99 -23.06 3.63
N ARG A 516 15.08 -23.38 4.35
CA ARG A 516 16.14 -22.39 4.63
C ARG A 516 16.83 -21.90 3.35
N LEU A 517 17.07 -22.78 2.39
CA LEU A 517 17.66 -22.40 1.11
C LEU A 517 16.71 -21.51 0.30
N GLU A 518 15.42 -21.83 0.30
CA GLU A 518 14.39 -21.06 -0.40
C GLU A 518 14.27 -19.63 0.15
N LYS A 519 14.33 -19.44 1.48
CA LYS A 519 14.45 -18.12 2.12
C LYS A 519 15.53 -17.25 1.46
N HIS A 520 16.76 -17.80 1.36
CA HIS A 520 17.88 -17.05 0.80
C HIS A 520 17.78 -16.86 -0.71
N THR A 521 17.21 -17.83 -1.42
CA THR A 521 16.96 -17.73 -2.87
C THR A 521 15.90 -16.66 -3.17
N ARG A 522 14.81 -16.66 -2.42
CA ARG A 522 13.75 -15.64 -2.50
C ARG A 522 14.29 -14.23 -2.20
N SER A 523 15.09 -14.10 -1.13
CA SER A 523 15.75 -12.83 -0.78
C SER A 523 16.69 -12.36 -1.89
N LEU A 524 17.51 -13.26 -2.46
CA LEU A 524 18.41 -12.95 -3.57
C LEU A 524 17.65 -12.50 -4.83
N GLN A 525 16.54 -13.16 -5.15
CA GLN A 525 15.68 -12.81 -6.28
C GLN A 525 15.09 -11.41 -6.13
N LEU A 526 14.52 -11.07 -4.96
CA LEU A 526 13.96 -9.75 -4.70
C LEU A 526 15.02 -8.65 -4.69
N CYS A 527 16.22 -8.96 -4.16
CA CYS A 527 17.38 -8.08 -4.24
C CYS A 527 17.77 -7.78 -5.70
N MET A 528 17.81 -8.80 -6.55
CA MET A 528 18.08 -8.66 -7.98
C MET A 528 17.02 -7.79 -8.67
N TYR A 529 15.73 -8.05 -8.43
CA TYR A 529 14.65 -7.28 -9.05
C TYR A 529 14.66 -5.81 -8.60
N THR A 530 14.99 -5.55 -7.34
CA THR A 530 15.18 -4.19 -6.83
C THR A 530 16.38 -3.49 -7.48
N LEU A 531 17.51 -4.19 -7.69
CA LEU A 531 18.64 -3.64 -8.44
C LEU A 531 18.30 -3.38 -9.91
N LEU A 532 17.47 -4.22 -10.54
CA LEU A 532 16.99 -4.00 -11.91
C LEU A 532 16.04 -2.80 -11.99
N ASP A 533 15.21 -2.58 -10.99
CA ASP A 533 14.33 -1.40 -10.90
C ASP A 533 15.17 -0.10 -10.88
N LEU A 534 16.17 0.00 -9.99
CA LEU A 534 17.12 1.11 -9.95
C LEU A 534 17.88 1.28 -11.28
N LEU A 535 18.25 0.20 -11.93
CA LEU A 535 18.96 0.22 -13.21
C LEU A 535 18.07 0.72 -14.36
N ILE A 536 16.81 0.28 -14.41
CA ILE A 536 15.84 0.63 -15.44
C ILE A 536 15.37 2.08 -15.25
N HIS A 537 14.91 2.43 -14.05
CA HIS A 537 14.26 3.71 -13.78
C HIS A 537 15.24 4.80 -13.34
N GLY A 538 16.34 4.45 -12.68
CA GLY A 538 17.38 5.39 -12.26
C GLY A 538 18.44 5.65 -13.32
N GLU A 539 18.86 4.62 -14.07
CA GLU A 539 19.95 4.72 -15.05
C GLU A 539 19.50 4.57 -16.52
N GLY A 540 18.23 4.25 -16.78
CA GLY A 540 17.66 4.16 -18.13
C GLY A 540 18.10 2.92 -18.91
N ALA A 541 18.38 1.80 -18.21
CA ALA A 541 18.74 0.56 -18.90
C ALA A 541 17.57 0.01 -19.70
N GLY A 542 17.82 -0.33 -20.95
CA GLY A 542 16.86 -0.99 -21.82
C GLY A 542 16.91 -2.53 -21.68
N TYR A 543 15.99 -3.20 -22.40
CA TYR A 543 15.85 -4.65 -22.40
C TYR A 543 17.16 -5.42 -22.59
N ASP A 544 17.98 -5.05 -23.59
CA ASP A 544 19.23 -5.77 -23.89
C ASP A 544 20.22 -5.79 -22.71
N GLN A 545 20.32 -4.66 -21.99
CA GLN A 545 21.19 -4.55 -20.81
C GLN A 545 20.65 -5.39 -19.64
N VAL A 546 19.33 -5.38 -19.44
CA VAL A 546 18.66 -6.18 -18.40
C VAL A 546 18.79 -7.67 -18.71
N ALA A 547 18.57 -8.09 -19.96
CA ALA A 547 18.74 -9.47 -20.40
C ALA A 547 20.19 -9.95 -20.22
N GLU A 548 21.20 -9.11 -20.47
CA GLU A 548 22.60 -9.42 -20.17
C GLU A 548 22.84 -9.67 -18.67
N VAL A 549 22.24 -8.83 -17.81
CA VAL A 549 22.32 -9.02 -16.36
C VAL A 549 21.65 -10.32 -15.94
N LEU A 550 20.43 -10.57 -16.40
CA LEU A 550 19.66 -11.79 -16.09
C LEU A 550 20.40 -13.06 -16.55
N GLY A 551 21.03 -13.02 -17.74
CA GLY A 551 21.85 -14.12 -18.26
C GLY A 551 23.03 -14.50 -17.35
N LYS A 552 23.63 -13.56 -16.61
CA LYS A 552 24.66 -13.84 -15.61
C LYS A 552 24.15 -14.67 -14.42
N PHE A 553 22.83 -14.67 -14.22
CA PHE A 553 22.14 -15.47 -13.20
C PHE A 553 21.49 -16.73 -13.75
N GLY A 554 21.74 -17.05 -15.03
CA GLY A 554 21.19 -18.24 -15.68
C GLY A 554 19.74 -18.07 -16.16
N ILE A 555 19.23 -16.83 -16.18
CA ILE A 555 17.91 -16.49 -16.75
C ILE A 555 18.17 -15.99 -18.17
N ASP A 556 18.16 -16.89 -19.15
CA ASP A 556 18.52 -16.63 -20.55
C ASP A 556 17.37 -16.89 -21.55
N SER A 557 16.20 -17.33 -21.05
CA SER A 557 15.00 -17.46 -21.87
C SER A 557 14.50 -16.07 -22.30
N PRO A 558 14.43 -15.75 -23.61
CA PRO A 558 14.00 -14.43 -24.08
C PRO A 558 12.62 -14.01 -23.54
N GLY A 559 11.64 -14.93 -23.53
CA GLY A 559 10.29 -14.63 -23.02
C GLY A 559 10.28 -14.34 -21.51
N THR A 560 11.13 -15.04 -20.72
CA THR A 560 11.26 -14.78 -19.29
C THR A 560 11.93 -13.44 -19.03
N CYS A 561 13.00 -13.12 -19.77
CA CYS A 561 13.68 -11.82 -19.67
C CYS A 561 12.75 -10.67 -20.05
N GLU A 562 11.95 -10.83 -21.10
CA GLU A 562 10.97 -9.83 -21.54
C GLU A 562 9.87 -9.62 -20.50
N ALA A 563 9.34 -10.71 -19.92
CA ALA A 563 8.32 -10.62 -18.88
C ALA A 563 8.86 -9.88 -17.63
N ILE A 564 10.08 -10.21 -17.17
CA ILE A 564 10.70 -9.53 -16.02
C ILE A 564 10.94 -8.04 -16.32
N TYR A 565 11.54 -7.74 -17.48
CA TYR A 565 11.80 -6.35 -17.88
C TYR A 565 10.51 -5.54 -17.97
N THR A 566 9.51 -6.08 -18.68
CA THR A 566 8.23 -5.40 -18.90
C THR A 566 7.52 -5.12 -17.58
N TYR A 567 7.44 -6.11 -16.69
CA TYR A 567 6.80 -5.93 -15.39
C TYR A 567 7.49 -4.85 -14.55
N ILE A 568 8.83 -4.87 -14.46
CA ILE A 568 9.57 -3.85 -13.70
C ILE A 568 9.39 -2.47 -14.34
N ALA A 569 9.43 -2.39 -15.67
CA ALA A 569 9.31 -1.12 -16.38
C ALA A 569 7.88 -0.53 -16.34
N GLU A 570 6.84 -1.38 -16.21
CA GLU A 570 5.45 -0.96 -16.03
C GLU A 570 5.13 -0.52 -14.59
N GLU A 571 5.86 -1.03 -13.57
CA GLU A 571 5.58 -0.83 -12.15
C GLU A 571 6.82 -0.32 -11.40
N PRO A 572 7.22 0.95 -11.61
CA PRO A 572 8.38 1.52 -10.94
C PRO A 572 8.21 1.50 -9.42
N CYS A 573 9.27 1.19 -8.70
CA CYS A 573 9.33 1.08 -7.25
C CYS A 573 8.51 -0.08 -6.64
N ASN A 574 7.91 -0.97 -7.44
CA ASN A 574 7.17 -2.08 -6.87
C ASN A 574 8.06 -3.02 -6.03
N TYR A 575 9.17 -3.51 -6.58
CA TYR A 575 10.12 -4.31 -5.80
C TYR A 575 10.89 -3.52 -4.74
N PRO A 576 11.31 -2.27 -4.98
CA PRO A 576 11.92 -1.41 -3.98
C PRO A 576 11.11 -1.26 -2.70
N LYS A 577 9.78 -1.04 -2.75
CA LYS A 577 8.98 -0.89 -1.53
C LYS A 577 9.07 -2.12 -0.61
N TYR A 578 9.05 -3.33 -1.17
CA TYR A 578 9.24 -4.57 -0.41
C TYR A 578 10.65 -4.71 0.13
N TYR A 579 11.64 -4.68 -0.76
CA TYR A 579 12.97 -5.14 -0.38
C TYR A 579 13.84 -4.06 0.26
N ILE A 580 13.73 -2.80 -0.19
CA ILE A 580 14.37 -1.67 0.52
C ILE A 580 13.72 -1.49 1.89
N GLY A 581 12.38 -1.55 1.97
CA GLY A 581 11.67 -1.50 3.26
C GLY A 581 12.16 -2.57 4.23
N TYR A 582 12.30 -3.82 3.76
CA TYR A 582 12.87 -4.91 4.55
C TYR A 582 14.30 -4.61 5.04
N LEU A 583 15.17 -4.10 4.17
CA LEU A 583 16.55 -3.79 4.53
C LEU A 583 16.64 -2.61 5.51
N GLU A 584 15.79 -1.61 5.39
CA GLU A 584 15.68 -0.51 6.35
C GLU A 584 15.21 -0.99 7.72
N ILE A 585 14.28 -1.95 7.78
CA ILE A 585 13.87 -2.59 9.05
C ILE A 585 15.05 -3.32 9.69
N LEU A 586 15.83 -4.07 8.92
CA LEU A 586 17.03 -4.73 9.44
C LEU A 586 18.06 -3.72 9.97
N GLN A 587 18.26 -2.61 9.26
CA GLN A 587 19.16 -1.54 9.68
C GLN A 587 18.66 -0.87 10.98
N LEU A 588 17.36 -0.58 11.05
CA LEU A 588 16.72 -0.03 12.24
C LEU A 588 16.84 -0.99 13.45
N GLN A 589 16.72 -2.30 13.21
CA GLN A 589 16.92 -3.33 14.23
C GLN A 589 18.37 -3.36 14.74
N ASP A 590 19.35 -3.22 13.84
CA ASP A 590 20.77 -3.15 14.22
C ASP A 590 21.09 -1.87 15.00
N THR A 591 20.47 -0.73 14.62
CA THR A 591 20.54 0.51 15.39
C THR A 591 19.94 0.32 16.79
N ALA A 592 18.77 -0.34 16.89
CA ALA A 592 18.12 -0.65 18.17
C ALA A 592 19.01 -1.55 19.07
N ARG A 593 19.61 -2.60 18.52
CA ARG A 593 20.55 -3.48 19.24
C ARG A 593 21.74 -2.69 19.79
N SER A 594 22.29 -1.81 18.98
CA SER A 594 23.44 -0.98 19.35
C SER A 594 23.09 0.06 20.42
N HIS A 595 21.91 0.65 20.34
CA HIS A 595 21.44 1.72 21.23
C HIS A 595 20.95 1.15 22.57
N TRP A 596 20.06 0.16 22.56
CA TRP A 596 19.47 -0.42 23.77
C TRP A 596 20.36 -1.46 24.47
N LYS A 597 21.35 -2.01 23.78
CA LYS A 597 22.30 -3.00 24.34
C LYS A 597 21.61 -4.14 25.09
N ASP A 598 21.89 -4.28 26.40
CA ASP A 598 21.29 -5.35 27.23
C ASP A 598 19.78 -5.21 27.41
N ALA A 599 19.20 -4.06 27.12
CA ALA A 599 17.76 -3.84 27.14
C ALA A 599 17.07 -4.16 25.80
N TYR A 600 17.83 -4.60 24.78
CA TYR A 600 17.25 -5.05 23.51
C TYR A 600 16.55 -6.39 23.68
N SER A 601 15.39 -6.53 23.02
CA SER A 601 14.75 -7.79 22.70
C SER A 601 13.94 -7.61 21.42
N ASP A 602 13.66 -8.70 20.69
CA ASP A 602 12.83 -8.64 19.49
C ASP A 602 11.42 -8.14 19.83
N LEU A 603 10.85 -8.56 20.96
CA LEU A 603 9.58 -8.04 21.48
C LEU A 603 9.59 -6.52 21.63
N ARG A 604 10.66 -5.95 22.21
CA ARG A 604 10.78 -4.50 22.37
C ARG A 604 10.88 -3.78 21.04
N PHE A 605 11.65 -4.33 20.11
CA PHE A 605 11.83 -3.76 18.78
C PHE A 605 10.52 -3.79 17.98
N HIS A 606 9.85 -4.94 17.95
CA HIS A 606 8.57 -5.09 17.26
C HIS A 606 7.47 -4.21 17.87
N THR A 607 7.44 -4.08 19.21
CA THR A 607 6.53 -3.15 19.89
C THR A 607 6.79 -1.72 19.45
N PHE A 608 8.06 -1.28 19.51
CA PHE A 608 8.45 0.06 19.07
C PHE A 608 7.98 0.31 17.63
N TYR A 609 8.31 -0.58 16.68
CA TYR A 609 7.98 -0.40 15.27
C TYR A 609 6.47 -0.29 15.04
N LEU A 610 5.69 -1.20 15.57
CA LEU A 610 4.25 -1.29 15.36
C LEU A 610 3.46 -0.14 16.01
N GLU A 611 3.94 0.41 17.13
CA GLU A 611 3.27 1.51 17.82
C GLU A 611 3.41 2.85 17.11
N GLN A 612 4.42 3.00 16.24
CA GLN A 612 4.60 4.27 15.54
C GLN A 612 3.60 4.48 14.40
N GLY A 613 3.08 3.41 13.78
CA GLY A 613 2.29 3.51 12.55
C GLY A 613 3.16 3.94 11.37
N THR A 614 2.54 4.13 10.20
CA THR A 614 3.26 4.44 8.96
C THR A 614 4.16 5.67 9.11
N SER A 615 5.44 5.50 8.80
CA SER A 615 6.48 6.51 9.00
C SER A 615 7.63 6.28 8.02
N ASP A 616 8.35 7.34 7.66
CA ASP A 616 9.63 7.20 6.96
C ASP A 616 10.72 6.69 7.93
N PHE A 617 11.69 5.97 7.40
CA PHE A 617 12.70 5.29 8.21
C PHE A 617 13.65 6.22 8.96
N SER A 618 13.95 7.42 8.43
CA SER A 618 14.80 8.37 9.15
C SER A 618 14.09 8.97 10.37
N SER A 619 12.78 9.24 10.26
CA SER A 619 11.97 9.68 11.40
C SER A 619 11.82 8.60 12.47
N LEU A 620 11.73 7.32 12.06
CA LEU A 620 11.74 6.18 12.99
C LEU A 620 13.08 6.04 13.71
N GLU A 621 14.20 6.18 13.00
CA GLU A 621 15.53 6.09 13.60
C GLU A 621 15.78 7.21 14.60
N ASP A 622 15.42 8.45 14.24
CA ASP A 622 15.50 9.59 15.17
C ASP A 622 14.70 9.33 16.45
N LEU A 623 13.46 8.83 16.31
CA LEU A 623 12.61 8.52 17.45
C LEU A 623 13.17 7.37 18.29
N LEU A 624 13.72 6.32 17.66
CA LEU A 624 14.35 5.19 18.34
C LEU A 624 15.53 5.66 19.21
N LEU A 625 16.37 6.56 18.68
CA LEU A 625 17.53 7.11 19.38
C LEU A 625 17.14 8.00 20.57
N MET A 626 15.90 8.50 20.64
CA MET A 626 15.36 9.23 21.79
C MET A 626 14.85 8.31 22.90
N THR A 627 14.63 7.00 22.61
CA THR A 627 14.17 6.03 23.61
C THR A 627 15.32 5.57 24.53
N ASN A 628 15.04 5.39 25.84
CA ASN A 628 16.05 4.94 26.83
C ASN A 628 16.14 3.41 26.89
#